data_44ac69640c01792733eabfa7435dfe63
#
_entry.id   44ac69640c01792733eabfa7435dfe63
#
_cell.length_a   1.000
_cell.length_b   1.000
_cell.length_c   1.000
_cell.angle_alpha   90.00
_cell.angle_beta   90.00
_cell.angle_gamma   90.00
#
_symmetry.space_group_name_H-M   'P 1'
#
loop_
_entity.id
_entity.type
_entity.pdbx_description
1 polymer ?
#
loop_
_entity_poly.entity_id
_entity_poly.type
_entity_poly.pdbx_seq_one_letter_code
_entity_poly.pdbx_strand_id
1 'polypeptide(L)'
;MSSPAPSRGEIDARQLEHLLAAAVVLVLVLAAGIAGVAVATRRGPDPAPAFAQPLTAPVPADPSARVAWADAAAGPTGVPARALVAYAGAEAAARDELGDCGLSWVTLAGLGRVESDHGRFGGTALDEVGRPGEPIRGPELDGTGGNREIRDTDGGTVDGDGSYDRAVGPLQFIPTTWAEYGADGDGDGVRDPDDLDDAALAAARYLCADDRDLRRGDDWRAAVLAYNRSNAYVDRVRREAVGMAAAVPPV
;
A
#
# COMPACT_ATOMS: atom_id res chain seq x y z
N MET A 1 11.61 -59.57 4.81
CA MET A 1 10.50 -58.60 4.99
C MET A 1 11.10 -57.23 4.75
N SER A 2 10.96 -56.68 3.53
CA SER A 2 11.56 -55.40 3.14
C SER A 2 10.47 -54.35 3.22
N SER A 3 10.74 -53.28 4.01
CA SER A 3 9.89 -52.07 4.08
C SER A 3 9.96 -51.27 2.77
N PRO A 4 8.87 -50.74 2.26
CA PRO A 4 8.89 -49.88 1.11
C PRO A 4 9.38 -48.47 1.47
N ALA A 5 10.13 -47.87 0.52
CA ALA A 5 10.61 -46.50 0.58
C ALA A 5 9.46 -45.46 0.49
N PRO A 6 9.58 -44.28 1.09
CA PRO A 6 8.53 -43.26 1.01
C PRO A 6 8.43 -42.69 -0.40
N SER A 7 7.21 -42.54 -0.90
CA SER A 7 6.89 -41.88 -2.16
C SER A 7 7.28 -40.40 -2.15
N ARG A 8 7.94 -39.95 -3.21
CA ARG A 8 8.15 -38.52 -3.48
C ARG A 8 6.77 -37.87 -3.64
N GLY A 9 6.44 -36.92 -2.75
CA GLY A 9 5.23 -36.13 -2.87
C GLY A 9 5.25 -35.30 -4.15
N GLU A 10 4.29 -35.55 -5.01
CA GLU A 10 3.97 -34.64 -6.11
C GLU A 10 3.45 -33.32 -5.51
N ILE A 11 4.12 -32.23 -5.85
CA ILE A 11 3.68 -30.90 -5.46
C ILE A 11 2.45 -30.57 -6.30
N ASP A 12 1.31 -30.32 -5.65
CA ASP A 12 0.06 -29.92 -6.30
C ASP A 12 0.25 -28.62 -7.08
N ALA A 13 -0.38 -28.52 -8.26
CA ALA A 13 -0.29 -27.34 -9.13
C ALA A 13 -0.65 -26.04 -8.42
N ARG A 14 -1.55 -26.07 -7.45
CA ARG A 14 -1.89 -24.92 -6.61
C ARG A 14 -0.75 -24.49 -5.68
N GLN A 15 -0.01 -25.44 -5.13
CA GLN A 15 1.18 -25.12 -4.32
C GLN A 15 2.30 -24.51 -5.18
N LEU A 16 2.41 -24.93 -6.44
CA LEU A 16 3.38 -24.36 -7.38
C LEU A 16 3.02 -22.92 -7.77
N GLU A 17 1.75 -22.60 -7.95
CA GLU A 17 1.29 -21.24 -8.21
C GLU A 17 1.53 -20.30 -7.02
N HIS A 18 1.29 -20.76 -5.79
CA HIS A 18 1.60 -19.96 -4.59
C HIS A 18 3.10 -19.75 -4.39
N LEU A 19 3.92 -20.75 -4.70
CA LEU A 19 5.39 -20.62 -4.67
C LEU A 19 5.90 -19.68 -5.77
N LEU A 20 5.28 -19.68 -6.95
CA LEU A 20 5.63 -18.78 -8.04
C LEU A 20 5.18 -17.34 -7.76
N ALA A 21 4.02 -17.14 -7.14
CA ALA A 21 3.56 -15.81 -6.71
C ALA A 21 4.48 -15.22 -5.62
N ALA A 22 4.86 -16.02 -4.63
CA ALA A 22 5.83 -15.62 -3.61
C ALA A 22 7.21 -15.32 -4.21
N ALA A 23 7.66 -16.10 -5.21
CA ALA A 23 8.92 -15.88 -5.89
C ALA A 23 8.93 -14.61 -6.75
N VAL A 24 7.80 -14.18 -7.31
CA VAL A 24 7.70 -12.95 -8.11
C VAL A 24 7.80 -11.71 -7.20
N VAL A 25 7.23 -11.74 -6.00
CA VAL A 25 7.41 -10.68 -5.00
C VAL A 25 8.87 -10.63 -4.53
N LEU A 26 9.51 -11.78 -4.31
CA LEU A 26 10.91 -11.85 -3.89
C LEU A 26 11.89 -11.42 -4.99
N VAL A 27 11.63 -11.73 -6.26
CA VAL A 27 12.51 -11.37 -7.40
C VAL A 27 12.50 -9.87 -7.69
N LEU A 28 11.41 -9.16 -7.39
CA LEU A 28 11.35 -7.69 -7.56
C LEU A 28 12.16 -6.94 -6.51
N VAL A 29 12.46 -7.56 -5.37
CA VAL A 29 13.34 -7.00 -4.32
C VAL A 29 14.82 -7.30 -4.59
N LEU A 30 15.15 -8.44 -5.25
CA LEU A 30 16.52 -8.89 -5.47
C LEU A 30 17.19 -8.37 -6.76
N ALA A 31 16.46 -7.73 -7.67
CA ALA A 31 17.03 -7.24 -8.94
C ALA A 31 17.86 -5.94 -8.80
N ALA A 32 18.02 -5.38 -7.60
CA ALA A 32 18.80 -4.16 -7.37
C ALA A 32 20.26 -4.41 -6.91
N GLY A 33 20.71 -5.67 -6.82
CA GLY A 33 21.95 -6.02 -6.08
C GLY A 33 23.17 -6.45 -6.91
N ILE A 34 23.14 -6.56 -8.25
CA ILE A 34 24.35 -6.93 -9.02
C ILE A 34 24.42 -6.14 -10.32
N ALA A 35 25.10 -5.01 -10.33
CA ALA A 35 25.70 -4.46 -11.54
C ALA A 35 27.00 -3.72 -11.22
N GLY A 36 28.08 -4.31 -11.61
CA GLY A 36 29.27 -3.79 -12.24
C GLY A 36 29.90 -2.49 -11.71
N VAL A 37 31.11 -2.61 -11.22
CA VAL A 37 32.09 -1.53 -11.15
C VAL A 37 32.27 -0.92 -12.55
N ALA A 38 31.65 0.23 -12.80
CA ALA A 38 31.93 1.10 -13.93
C ALA A 38 32.49 2.42 -13.39
N VAL A 39 33.58 2.82 -13.99
CA VAL A 39 34.41 4.02 -13.70
C VAL A 39 33.51 5.26 -13.48
N ALA A 40 33.55 5.80 -12.26
CA ALA A 40 32.84 6.99 -11.86
C ALA A 40 33.43 8.23 -12.56
N THR A 41 32.82 8.67 -13.63
CA THR A 41 32.80 10.11 -13.94
C THR A 41 31.90 10.75 -12.91
N ARG A 42 32.43 11.65 -12.07
CA ARG A 42 31.69 12.45 -11.11
C ARG A 42 30.69 13.33 -11.88
N ARG A 43 29.52 12.78 -12.20
CA ARG A 43 28.32 13.59 -12.37
C ARG A 43 27.93 14.02 -10.95
N GLY A 44 27.76 15.30 -10.73
CA GLY A 44 27.08 15.80 -9.54
C GLY A 44 25.73 15.08 -9.41
N PRO A 45 25.12 15.02 -8.22
CA PRO A 45 23.80 14.44 -8.07
C PRO A 45 22.92 15.07 -9.15
N ASP A 46 22.32 14.22 -10.00
CA ASP A 46 21.28 14.71 -10.92
C ASP A 46 20.25 15.44 -10.05
N PRO A 47 19.85 16.67 -10.41
CA PRO A 47 18.79 17.35 -9.66
C PRO A 47 17.63 16.37 -9.61
N ALA A 48 17.18 16.07 -8.39
CA ALA A 48 16.00 15.22 -8.20
C ALA A 48 14.95 15.69 -9.20
N PRO A 49 14.33 14.79 -9.99
CA PRO A 49 13.34 15.22 -10.95
C PRO A 49 12.33 16.07 -10.18
N ALA A 50 12.24 17.35 -10.55
CA ALA A 50 11.26 18.23 -9.95
C ALA A 50 9.91 17.52 -10.05
N PHE A 51 9.30 17.21 -8.91
CA PHE A 51 7.94 16.69 -8.86
C PHE A 51 7.02 17.82 -9.30
N ALA A 52 6.88 17.97 -10.61
CA ALA A 52 6.46 19.21 -11.23
C ALA A 52 4.96 19.44 -11.22
N GLN A 53 4.17 18.71 -10.42
CA GLN A 53 2.74 19.05 -10.23
C GLN A 53 2.19 18.32 -9.00
N PRO A 54 1.31 18.92 -8.22
CA PRO A 54 0.57 18.19 -7.19
C PRO A 54 -0.20 17.03 -7.85
N LEU A 55 -0.07 15.84 -7.29
CA LEU A 55 -0.84 14.67 -7.72
C LEU A 55 -2.28 14.86 -7.23
N THR A 56 -3.09 15.52 -8.01
CA THR A 56 -4.51 15.75 -7.72
C THR A 56 -5.36 15.20 -8.86
N ALA A 57 -6.52 14.69 -8.52
CA ALA A 57 -7.53 14.33 -9.48
C ALA A 57 -8.91 14.67 -8.90
N PRO A 58 -9.85 15.14 -9.72
CA PRO A 58 -11.18 15.51 -9.23
C PRO A 58 -11.88 14.34 -8.56
N VAL A 59 -12.57 14.64 -7.45
CA VAL A 59 -13.44 13.70 -6.74
C VAL A 59 -14.65 14.47 -6.23
N PRO A 60 -15.87 13.88 -6.26
CA PRO A 60 -17.06 14.56 -5.72
C PRO A 60 -16.91 14.85 -4.22
N ALA A 61 -17.24 16.07 -3.83
CA ALA A 61 -17.30 16.46 -2.41
C ALA A 61 -18.46 15.75 -1.70
N ASP A 62 -19.60 15.59 -2.39
CA ASP A 62 -20.77 14.89 -1.85
C ASP A 62 -20.50 13.38 -1.73
N PRO A 63 -20.59 12.78 -0.53
CA PRO A 63 -20.42 11.34 -0.33
C PRO A 63 -21.36 10.49 -1.20
N SER A 64 -22.60 10.92 -1.41
CA SER A 64 -23.56 10.17 -2.22
C SER A 64 -23.19 10.10 -3.70
N ALA A 65 -22.51 11.14 -4.22
CA ALA A 65 -22.02 11.18 -5.58
C ALA A 65 -20.73 10.36 -5.78
N ARG A 66 -19.99 10.06 -4.69
CA ARG A 66 -18.74 9.29 -4.77
C ARG A 66 -18.92 7.87 -5.27
N VAL A 67 -20.02 7.21 -4.91
CA VAL A 67 -20.29 5.83 -5.37
C VAL A 67 -20.44 5.79 -6.88
N ALA A 68 -21.29 6.66 -7.45
CA ALA A 68 -21.47 6.71 -8.91
C ALA A 68 -20.17 7.13 -9.63
N TRP A 69 -19.40 8.05 -9.05
CA TRP A 69 -18.09 8.42 -9.57
C TRP A 69 -17.11 7.25 -9.53
N ALA A 70 -17.07 6.50 -8.44
CA ALA A 70 -16.19 5.35 -8.27
C ALA A 70 -16.51 4.24 -9.29
N ASP A 71 -17.79 3.97 -9.54
CA ASP A 71 -18.22 3.03 -10.58
C ASP A 71 -17.75 3.45 -11.97
N ALA A 72 -17.87 4.74 -12.29
CA ALA A 72 -17.43 5.29 -13.57
C ALA A 72 -15.89 5.29 -13.72
N ALA A 73 -15.16 5.53 -12.61
CA ALA A 73 -13.71 5.64 -12.59
C ALA A 73 -13.00 4.27 -12.51
N ALA A 74 -13.67 3.22 -12.01
CA ALA A 74 -13.05 1.92 -11.75
C ALA A 74 -12.43 1.29 -13.00
N GLY A 75 -13.17 1.25 -14.10
CA GLY A 75 -12.66 0.70 -15.38
C GLY A 75 -11.43 1.45 -15.90
N PRO A 76 -11.52 2.78 -16.11
CA PRO A 76 -10.40 3.58 -16.60
C PRO A 76 -9.15 3.53 -15.71
N THR A 77 -9.31 3.58 -14.39
CA THR A 77 -8.17 3.61 -13.45
C THR A 77 -7.62 2.22 -13.09
N GLY A 78 -8.42 1.16 -13.29
CA GLY A 78 -8.12 -0.20 -12.84
C GLY A 78 -8.15 -0.37 -11.31
N VAL A 79 -8.71 0.60 -10.58
CA VAL A 79 -8.93 0.56 -9.14
C VAL A 79 -10.34 0.04 -8.87
N PRO A 80 -10.55 -0.93 -7.97
CA PRO A 80 -11.91 -1.35 -7.61
C PRO A 80 -12.77 -0.17 -7.14
N ALA A 81 -14.04 -0.13 -7.54
CA ALA A 81 -14.95 0.97 -7.14
C ALA A 81 -15.02 1.13 -5.62
N ARG A 82 -15.08 0.01 -4.87
CA ARG A 82 -15.07 0.04 -3.41
C ARG A 82 -13.80 0.71 -2.84
N ALA A 83 -12.64 0.43 -3.44
CA ALA A 83 -11.39 1.06 -3.01
C ALA A 83 -11.36 2.56 -3.35
N LEU A 84 -11.91 2.96 -4.49
CA LEU A 84 -12.04 4.38 -4.84
C LEU A 84 -12.91 5.15 -3.84
N VAL A 85 -13.99 4.55 -3.36
CA VAL A 85 -14.84 5.14 -2.30
C VAL A 85 -14.04 5.35 -1.02
N ALA A 86 -13.27 4.34 -0.58
CA ALA A 86 -12.43 4.42 0.62
C ALA A 86 -11.36 5.53 0.50
N TYR A 87 -10.61 5.56 -0.61
CA TYR A 87 -9.56 6.58 -0.80
C TYR A 87 -10.13 8.00 -0.91
N ALA A 88 -11.25 8.17 -1.59
CA ALA A 88 -11.94 9.47 -1.69
C ALA A 88 -12.54 9.90 -0.34
N GLY A 89 -13.05 8.96 0.44
CA GLY A 89 -13.52 9.18 1.80
C GLY A 89 -12.39 9.65 2.71
N ALA A 90 -11.27 8.95 2.68
CA ALA A 90 -10.09 9.28 3.48
C ALA A 90 -9.48 10.65 3.11
N GLU A 91 -9.44 11.03 1.81
CA GLU A 91 -9.04 12.39 1.40
C GLU A 91 -9.94 13.45 2.03
N ALA A 92 -11.26 13.25 2.02
CA ALA A 92 -12.20 14.20 2.59
C ALA A 92 -12.08 14.26 4.13
N ALA A 93 -12.04 13.11 4.79
CA ALA A 93 -11.90 13.04 6.25
C ALA A 93 -10.59 13.66 6.73
N ALA A 94 -9.48 13.40 6.05
CA ALA A 94 -8.19 14.02 6.38
C ALA A 94 -8.22 15.55 6.26
N ARG A 95 -8.91 16.09 5.25
CA ARG A 95 -9.07 17.54 5.10
C ARG A 95 -9.85 18.16 6.28
N ASP A 96 -10.88 17.46 6.74
CA ASP A 96 -11.72 17.93 7.84
C ASP A 96 -10.99 17.79 9.21
N GLU A 97 -10.25 16.71 9.42
CA GLU A 97 -9.57 16.42 10.69
C GLU A 97 -8.23 17.15 10.84
N LEU A 98 -7.42 17.19 9.79
CA LEU A 98 -6.00 17.60 9.85
C LEU A 98 -5.74 18.94 9.19
N GLY A 99 -6.78 19.57 8.64
CA GLY A 99 -6.62 20.66 7.72
C GLY A 99 -6.13 20.19 6.34
N ASP A 100 -6.07 21.12 5.38
CA ASP A 100 -5.72 20.77 4.00
C ASP A 100 -4.20 20.58 3.84
N CYS A 101 -3.72 19.36 4.13
CA CYS A 101 -2.33 18.96 3.86
C CYS A 101 -2.05 18.68 2.38
N GLY A 102 -3.02 18.85 1.50
CA GLY A 102 -2.87 18.59 0.07
C GLY A 102 -2.84 17.12 -0.32
N LEU A 103 -3.29 16.22 0.56
CA LEU A 103 -3.46 14.81 0.22
C LEU A 103 -4.49 14.67 -0.90
N SER A 104 -4.21 13.80 -1.87
CA SER A 104 -5.17 13.37 -2.88
C SER A 104 -5.37 11.86 -2.86
N TRP A 105 -6.57 11.41 -3.17
CA TRP A 105 -6.94 10.01 -3.26
C TRP A 105 -6.02 9.20 -4.19
N VAL A 106 -5.47 9.81 -5.23
CA VAL A 106 -4.54 9.11 -6.13
C VAL A 106 -3.23 8.72 -5.43
N THR A 107 -2.81 9.45 -4.39
CA THR A 107 -1.66 9.06 -3.56
C THR A 107 -1.98 7.81 -2.76
N LEU A 108 -3.14 7.75 -2.11
CA LEU A 108 -3.60 6.58 -1.38
C LEU A 108 -3.80 5.38 -2.31
N ALA A 109 -4.40 5.59 -3.48
CA ALA A 109 -4.55 4.56 -4.49
C ALA A 109 -3.20 4.06 -5.03
N GLY A 110 -2.22 4.94 -5.20
CA GLY A 110 -0.85 4.56 -5.54
C GLY A 110 -0.21 3.65 -4.50
N LEU A 111 -0.38 3.96 -3.20
CA LEU A 111 0.04 3.07 -2.12
C LEU A 111 -0.71 1.74 -2.19
N GLY A 112 -2.03 1.74 -2.24
CA GLY A 112 -2.84 0.53 -2.28
C GLY A 112 -2.51 -0.39 -3.46
N ARG A 113 -2.18 0.18 -4.62
CA ARG A 113 -1.70 -0.60 -5.78
C ARG A 113 -0.38 -1.31 -5.48
N VAL A 114 0.53 -0.62 -4.82
CA VAL A 114 1.87 -1.17 -4.55
C VAL A 114 1.86 -2.17 -3.41
N GLU A 115 1.06 -1.94 -2.37
CA GLU A 115 1.02 -2.77 -1.16
C GLU A 115 0.27 -4.08 -1.37
N SER A 116 -0.91 -4.05 -1.99
CA SER A 116 -1.75 -5.24 -2.08
C SER A 116 -2.61 -5.33 -3.35
N ASP A 117 -2.33 -4.50 -4.36
CA ASP A 117 -3.26 -4.34 -5.49
C ASP A 117 -4.67 -3.97 -5.02
N HIS A 118 -4.77 -2.99 -4.12
CA HIS A 118 -6.02 -2.51 -3.54
C HIS A 118 -6.81 -3.59 -2.75
N GLY A 119 -6.13 -4.42 -1.97
CA GLY A 119 -6.73 -5.52 -1.23
C GLY A 119 -7.00 -6.78 -2.05
N ARG A 120 -6.47 -6.88 -3.29
CA ARG A 120 -6.67 -8.06 -4.17
C ARG A 120 -5.49 -9.03 -4.17
N PHE A 121 -4.52 -8.84 -3.28
CA PHE A 121 -3.37 -9.74 -3.19
C PHE A 121 -3.81 -11.19 -2.98
N GLY A 122 -3.17 -12.13 -3.67
CA GLY A 122 -3.54 -13.55 -3.60
C GLY A 122 -4.82 -13.91 -4.37
N GLY A 123 -5.40 -12.99 -5.15
CA GLY A 123 -6.62 -13.23 -5.92
C GLY A 123 -7.91 -13.03 -5.13
N THR A 124 -7.81 -12.46 -3.92
CA THR A 124 -8.98 -12.04 -3.14
C THR A 124 -9.63 -10.79 -3.73
N ALA A 125 -10.79 -10.40 -3.20
CA ALA A 125 -11.47 -9.17 -3.56
C ALA A 125 -12.01 -8.50 -2.28
N LEU A 126 -12.18 -7.19 -2.34
CA LEU A 126 -12.88 -6.48 -1.26
C LEU A 126 -14.37 -6.84 -1.28
N ASP A 127 -14.92 -7.04 -0.12
CA ASP A 127 -16.36 -7.13 0.08
C ASP A 127 -17.02 -5.74 0.08
N GLU A 128 -18.33 -5.69 0.35
CA GLU A 128 -19.11 -4.45 0.36
C GLU A 128 -18.68 -3.47 1.46
N VAL A 129 -18.11 -3.97 2.57
CA VAL A 129 -17.59 -3.16 3.67
C VAL A 129 -16.11 -2.84 3.58
N GLY A 130 -15.44 -3.20 2.46
CA GLY A 130 -14.06 -2.83 2.21
C GLY A 130 -13.00 -3.79 2.74
N ARG A 131 -13.38 -4.99 3.17
CA ARG A 131 -12.47 -6.01 3.70
C ARG A 131 -12.09 -7.02 2.63
N PRO A 132 -10.81 -7.41 2.52
CA PRO A 132 -10.42 -8.52 1.66
C PRO A 132 -11.02 -9.82 2.18
N GLY A 133 -11.43 -10.71 1.27
CA GLY A 133 -12.04 -12.00 1.65
C GLY A 133 -11.16 -12.89 2.50
N GLU A 134 -9.83 -12.69 2.44
CA GLU A 134 -8.85 -13.30 3.34
C GLU A 134 -7.92 -12.20 3.87
N PRO A 135 -7.55 -12.22 5.17
CA PRO A 135 -6.64 -11.24 5.76
C PRO A 135 -5.29 -11.20 5.02
N ILE A 136 -4.84 -10.01 4.66
CA ILE A 136 -3.55 -9.84 3.99
C ILE A 136 -2.47 -9.65 5.05
N ARG A 137 -1.51 -10.58 5.09
CA ARG A 137 -0.37 -10.54 6.00
C ARG A 137 0.93 -10.62 5.21
N GLY A 138 1.83 -9.71 5.50
CA GLY A 138 3.19 -9.72 4.97
C GLY A 138 4.03 -10.86 5.54
N PRO A 139 5.25 -11.05 5.01
CA PRO A 139 6.21 -11.96 5.62
C PRO A 139 6.63 -11.46 7.00
N GLU A 140 7.19 -12.35 7.81
CA GLU A 140 7.84 -11.98 9.07
C GLU A 140 8.94 -10.94 8.83
N LEU A 141 8.96 -9.91 9.67
CA LEU A 141 10.01 -8.91 9.63
C LEU A 141 11.20 -9.37 10.47
N ASP A 142 11.79 -10.50 10.07
CA ASP A 142 12.88 -11.20 10.79
C ASP A 142 14.28 -10.74 10.34
N GLY A 143 14.38 -9.74 9.49
CA GLY A 143 15.63 -9.24 8.93
C GLY A 143 16.14 -10.03 7.72
N THR A 144 15.44 -11.07 7.29
CA THR A 144 15.77 -11.82 6.07
C THR A 144 15.13 -11.22 4.82
N GLY A 145 15.54 -11.65 3.64
CA GLY A 145 14.95 -11.21 2.37
C GLY A 145 15.07 -9.71 2.06
N GLY A 146 15.91 -8.98 2.81
CA GLY A 146 16.06 -7.53 2.71
C GLY A 146 15.08 -6.74 3.57
N ASN A 147 14.27 -7.40 4.37
CA ASN A 147 13.38 -6.76 5.33
C ASN A 147 14.18 -6.26 6.55
N ARG A 148 13.69 -5.19 7.18
CA ARG A 148 14.19 -4.77 8.47
C ARG A 148 13.73 -5.77 9.53
N GLU A 149 14.59 -6.11 10.52
CA GLU A 149 14.18 -6.86 11.69
C GLU A 149 13.30 -5.97 12.60
N ILE A 150 12.08 -6.44 12.86
CA ILE A 150 11.15 -5.85 13.83
C ILE A 150 10.58 -6.99 14.66
N ARG A 151 11.01 -7.06 15.94
CA ARG A 151 10.45 -8.00 16.91
C ARG A 151 9.00 -7.67 17.18
N ASP A 152 8.24 -8.66 17.59
CA ASP A 152 6.86 -8.50 18.03
C ASP A 152 6.70 -7.31 18.99
N THR A 153 5.79 -6.40 18.66
CA THR A 153 5.55 -5.16 19.38
C THR A 153 4.19 -5.10 20.07
N ASP A 154 3.28 -6.05 19.79
CA ASP A 154 1.90 -6.02 20.29
C ASP A 154 1.38 -7.36 20.84
N GLY A 155 2.26 -8.37 20.96
CA GLY A 155 1.91 -9.72 21.40
C GLY A 155 1.10 -10.48 20.34
N GLY A 156 1.30 -10.15 19.04
CA GLY A 156 0.57 -10.75 17.93
C GLY A 156 -0.90 -10.34 17.89
N THR A 157 -1.27 -9.24 18.51
CA THR A 157 -2.68 -8.80 18.61
C THR A 157 -3.24 -8.41 17.25
N VAL A 158 -2.46 -7.70 16.44
CA VAL A 158 -2.90 -7.15 15.15
C VAL A 158 -2.57 -8.10 13.99
N ASP A 159 -1.39 -8.72 14.02
CA ASP A 159 -0.87 -9.51 12.89
C ASP A 159 -0.93 -11.03 13.09
N GLY A 160 -1.12 -11.48 14.35
CA GLY A 160 -1.18 -12.88 14.72
C GLY A 160 0.19 -13.54 14.96
N ASP A 161 1.30 -12.78 14.96
CA ASP A 161 2.66 -13.29 15.15
C ASP A 161 3.30 -12.73 16.45
N GLY A 162 3.54 -13.59 17.43
CA GLY A 162 4.16 -13.20 18.71
C GLY A 162 5.69 -13.25 18.72
N SER A 163 6.34 -13.33 17.55
CA SER A 163 7.80 -13.39 17.42
C SER A 163 8.37 -12.18 16.69
N TYR A 164 7.76 -11.85 15.57
CA TYR A 164 8.11 -10.70 14.73
C TYR A 164 6.84 -10.01 14.27
N ASP A 165 6.89 -8.71 14.07
CA ASP A 165 5.80 -7.98 13.42
C ASP A 165 5.66 -8.42 11.96
N ARG A 166 4.43 -8.35 11.45
CA ARG A 166 4.08 -8.47 10.03
C ARG A 166 3.35 -7.23 9.57
N ALA A 167 3.49 -6.88 8.31
CA ALA A 167 2.61 -5.90 7.70
C ALA A 167 1.20 -6.47 7.55
N VAL A 168 0.17 -5.67 7.81
CA VAL A 168 -1.23 -6.10 7.85
C VAL A 168 -2.13 -5.28 6.96
N GLY A 169 -3.13 -5.95 6.41
CA GLY A 169 -4.24 -5.35 5.68
C GLY A 169 -3.90 -4.83 4.28
N PRO A 170 -4.88 -4.20 3.63
CA PRO A 170 -4.74 -3.71 2.25
C PRO A 170 -3.62 -2.68 2.06
N LEU A 171 -3.26 -1.92 3.09
CA LEU A 171 -2.22 -0.90 3.05
C LEU A 171 -0.96 -1.29 3.86
N GLN A 172 -0.86 -2.55 4.29
CA GLN A 172 0.35 -3.16 4.86
C GLN A 172 0.97 -2.34 6.01
N PHE A 173 0.14 -1.97 6.99
CA PHE A 173 0.62 -1.33 8.22
C PHE A 173 1.38 -2.30 9.10
N ILE A 174 2.49 -1.86 9.71
CA ILE A 174 3.10 -2.59 10.82
C ILE A 174 2.37 -2.24 12.13
N PRO A 175 2.29 -3.18 13.12
CA PRO A 175 1.54 -2.99 14.36
C PRO A 175 1.82 -1.68 15.09
N THR A 176 3.09 -1.27 15.22
CA THR A 176 3.46 0.01 15.84
C THR A 176 2.89 1.23 15.14
N THR A 177 2.92 1.26 13.80
CA THR A 177 2.36 2.37 13.03
C THR A 177 0.83 2.35 13.12
N TRP A 178 0.22 1.16 13.12
CA TRP A 178 -1.22 1.04 13.32
C TRP A 178 -1.66 1.54 14.70
N ALA A 179 -0.91 1.23 15.76
CA ALA A 179 -1.20 1.71 17.12
C ALA A 179 -1.21 3.25 17.20
N GLU A 180 -0.35 3.92 16.43
CA GLU A 180 -0.21 5.38 16.42
C GLU A 180 -1.24 6.09 15.52
N TYR A 181 -1.45 5.60 14.31
CA TYR A 181 -2.25 6.28 13.27
C TYR A 181 -3.59 5.62 12.98
N GLY A 182 -3.84 4.41 13.48
CA GLY A 182 -5.07 3.66 13.22
C GLY A 182 -6.34 4.50 13.42
N ALA A 183 -7.27 4.40 12.51
CA ALA A 183 -8.47 5.22 12.42
C ALA A 183 -9.72 4.34 12.27
N ASP A 184 -10.86 4.90 12.58
CA ASP A 184 -12.19 4.41 12.23
C ASP A 184 -12.65 5.26 11.04
N GLY A 185 -12.51 4.73 9.84
CA GLY A 185 -12.69 5.47 8.59
C GLY A 185 -14.10 5.40 8.04
N ASP A 186 -14.87 4.37 8.39
CA ASP A 186 -16.25 4.16 7.99
C ASP A 186 -17.27 4.55 9.10
N GLY A 187 -16.77 4.75 10.33
CA GLY A 187 -17.58 5.18 11.46
C GLY A 187 -18.35 4.04 12.16
N ASP A 188 -17.87 2.79 12.01
CA ASP A 188 -18.50 1.61 12.64
C ASP A 188 -18.14 1.46 14.13
N GLY A 189 -17.21 2.27 14.63
CA GLY A 189 -16.71 2.27 16.02
C GLY A 189 -15.56 1.31 16.28
N VAL A 190 -15.06 0.64 15.26
CA VAL A 190 -13.91 -0.27 15.31
C VAL A 190 -12.75 0.33 14.50
N ARG A 191 -11.52 0.07 14.87
CA ARG A 191 -10.33 0.37 14.08
C ARG A 191 -9.71 -0.93 13.64
N ASP A 192 -9.88 -1.30 12.38
CA ASP A 192 -9.47 -2.58 11.81
C ASP A 192 -8.50 -2.37 10.63
N PRO A 193 -7.22 -2.79 10.73
CA PRO A 193 -6.27 -2.61 9.63
C PRO A 193 -6.61 -3.43 8.39
N ASP A 194 -7.50 -4.43 8.50
CA ASP A 194 -8.00 -5.20 7.36
C ASP A 194 -9.16 -4.48 6.65
N ASP A 195 -9.75 -3.46 7.26
CA ASP A 195 -10.75 -2.59 6.63
C ASP A 195 -10.05 -1.48 5.83
N LEU A 196 -10.39 -1.35 4.54
CA LEU A 196 -9.72 -0.37 3.66
C LEU A 196 -10.08 1.08 3.97
N ASP A 197 -11.27 1.38 4.50
CA ASP A 197 -11.63 2.74 4.90
C ASP A 197 -10.78 3.19 6.09
N ASP A 198 -10.64 2.32 7.08
CA ASP A 198 -9.81 2.54 8.26
C ASP A 198 -8.33 2.68 7.89
N ALA A 199 -7.85 1.74 7.09
CA ALA A 199 -6.47 1.77 6.62
C ALA A 199 -6.18 3.01 5.75
N ALA A 200 -7.12 3.43 4.90
CA ALA A 200 -6.96 4.63 4.08
C ALA A 200 -6.93 5.92 4.91
N LEU A 201 -7.79 6.05 5.92
CA LEU A 201 -7.75 7.19 6.83
C LEU A 201 -6.48 7.18 7.70
N ALA A 202 -6.07 6.01 8.19
CA ALA A 202 -4.80 5.86 8.91
C ALA A 202 -3.60 6.27 8.03
N ALA A 203 -3.57 5.86 6.75
CA ALA A 203 -2.54 6.25 5.80
C ALA A 203 -2.57 7.76 5.53
N ALA A 204 -3.75 8.37 5.44
CA ALA A 204 -3.90 9.81 5.30
C ALA A 204 -3.29 10.57 6.49
N ARG A 205 -3.58 10.14 7.73
CA ARG A 205 -2.99 10.70 8.94
C ARG A 205 -1.47 10.57 8.95
N TYR A 206 -0.95 9.40 8.59
CA TYR A 206 0.49 9.15 8.54
C TYR A 206 1.22 10.00 7.50
N LEU A 207 0.64 10.14 6.30
CA LEU A 207 1.24 10.94 5.23
C LEU A 207 1.23 12.44 5.55
N CYS A 208 0.18 12.94 6.20
CA CYS A 208 0.01 14.34 6.59
C CYS A 208 0.72 14.71 7.91
N ALA A 209 1.33 13.74 8.61
CA ALA A 209 2.05 14.00 9.85
C ALA A 209 3.22 14.99 9.63
N ASP A 210 3.74 15.56 10.72
CA ASP A 210 4.90 16.47 10.74
C ASP A 210 4.69 17.74 9.89
N ASP A 211 3.49 18.30 9.87
CA ASP A 211 3.12 19.54 9.16
C ASP A 211 3.44 19.50 7.65
N ARG A 212 3.42 18.33 7.03
CA ARG A 212 3.72 18.16 5.59
C ARG A 212 2.63 18.79 4.73
N ASP A 213 3.05 19.48 3.68
CA ASP A 213 2.19 19.92 2.58
C ASP A 213 2.46 19.05 1.34
N LEU A 214 1.60 18.07 1.12
CA LEU A 214 1.77 17.07 0.04
C LEU A 214 1.60 17.64 -1.38
N ARG A 215 1.21 18.92 -1.52
CA ARG A 215 1.28 19.67 -2.78
C ARG A 215 2.73 19.98 -3.15
N ARG A 216 3.64 19.99 -2.18
CA ARG A 216 5.07 20.18 -2.39
C ARG A 216 5.71 18.84 -2.71
N GLY A 217 6.39 18.74 -3.82
CA GLY A 217 7.01 17.48 -4.25
C GLY A 217 7.99 16.89 -3.24
N ASP A 218 8.75 17.73 -2.53
CA ASP A 218 9.69 17.26 -1.51
C ASP A 218 8.98 16.69 -0.30
N ASP A 219 7.90 17.30 0.17
CA ASP A 219 7.11 16.83 1.30
C ASP A 219 6.35 15.53 0.93
N TRP A 220 5.75 15.48 -0.27
CA TRP A 220 5.15 14.26 -0.79
C TRP A 220 6.15 13.10 -0.85
N ARG A 221 7.35 13.38 -1.38
CA ARG A 221 8.42 12.39 -1.45
C ARG A 221 8.86 11.95 -0.06
N ALA A 222 9.00 12.87 0.89
CA ALA A 222 9.37 12.57 2.27
C ALA A 222 8.30 11.70 2.96
N ALA A 223 7.00 12.00 2.75
CA ALA A 223 5.90 11.22 3.27
C ALA A 223 5.91 9.77 2.75
N VAL A 224 6.08 9.58 1.43
CA VAL A 224 6.12 8.24 0.83
C VAL A 224 7.41 7.50 1.22
N LEU A 225 8.55 8.18 1.39
CA LEU A 225 9.77 7.58 1.95
C LEU A 225 9.65 7.19 3.42
N ALA A 226 8.83 7.90 4.21
CA ALA A 226 8.53 7.50 5.58
C ALA A 226 7.73 6.19 5.60
N TYR A 227 6.80 6.01 4.66
CA TYR A 227 6.02 4.79 4.50
C TYR A 227 6.92 3.59 4.13
N ASN A 228 7.78 3.77 3.15
CA ASN A 228 8.79 2.77 2.77
C ASN A 228 10.08 3.47 2.30
N ARG A 229 11.20 3.16 2.97
CA ARG A 229 12.51 3.81 2.79
C ARG A 229 13.23 3.41 1.49
N SER A 230 12.50 3.31 0.39
CA SER A 230 13.03 2.93 -0.92
C SER A 230 12.67 3.97 -1.98
N ASN A 231 13.67 4.50 -2.68
CA ASN A 231 13.43 5.39 -3.82
C ASN A 231 12.66 4.68 -4.94
N ALA A 232 12.94 3.40 -5.18
CA ALA A 232 12.20 2.61 -6.17
C ALA A 232 10.72 2.45 -5.79
N TYR A 233 10.42 2.36 -4.50
CA TYR A 233 9.06 2.36 -3.99
C TYR A 233 8.36 3.71 -4.27
N VAL A 234 9.00 4.82 -3.92
CA VAL A 234 8.48 6.18 -4.20
C VAL A 234 8.16 6.35 -5.68
N ASP A 235 9.10 5.96 -6.55
CA ASP A 235 8.92 6.06 -8.00
C ASP A 235 7.76 5.18 -8.50
N ARG A 236 7.56 4.01 -7.90
CA ARG A 236 6.45 3.11 -8.22
C ARG A 236 5.11 3.72 -7.80
N VAL A 237 4.99 4.14 -6.54
CA VAL A 237 3.78 4.81 -6.03
C VAL A 237 3.42 6.02 -6.90
N ARG A 238 4.43 6.84 -7.26
CA ARG A 238 4.22 8.00 -8.11
C ARG A 238 3.71 7.63 -9.50
N ARG A 239 4.30 6.62 -10.15
CA ARG A 239 3.84 6.18 -11.48
C ARG A 239 2.39 5.73 -11.46
N GLU A 240 2.02 4.93 -10.48
CA GLU A 240 0.64 4.46 -10.31
C GLU A 240 -0.32 5.64 -10.08
N ALA A 241 0.01 6.54 -9.16
CA ALA A 241 -0.81 7.72 -8.88
C ALA A 241 -0.99 8.64 -10.11
N VAL A 242 0.08 8.89 -10.87
CA VAL A 242 0.03 9.68 -12.12
C VAL A 242 -0.84 9.01 -13.18
N GLY A 243 -0.70 7.68 -13.32
CA GLY A 243 -1.51 6.90 -14.27
C GLY A 243 -3.00 6.98 -13.94
N MET A 244 -3.35 6.83 -12.67
CA MET A 244 -4.74 6.93 -12.20
C MET A 244 -5.29 8.35 -12.36
N ALA A 245 -4.51 9.39 -12.02
CA ALA A 245 -4.93 10.79 -12.21
C ALA A 245 -5.22 11.13 -13.66
N ALA A 246 -4.43 10.58 -14.59
CA ALA A 246 -4.62 10.79 -16.02
C ALA A 246 -5.81 10.01 -16.61
N ALA A 247 -6.21 8.92 -15.96
CA ALA A 247 -7.26 8.03 -16.44
C ALA A 247 -8.65 8.37 -15.90
N VAL A 248 -8.74 9.11 -14.77
CA VAL A 248 -10.03 9.46 -14.17
C VAL A 248 -10.80 10.42 -15.10
N PRO A 249 -12.10 10.18 -15.32
CA PRO A 249 -12.93 11.11 -16.09
C PRO A 249 -13.04 12.49 -15.41
N PRO A 250 -13.19 13.58 -16.16
CA PRO A 250 -13.51 14.87 -15.58
C PRO A 250 -14.84 14.79 -14.82
N VAL A 251 -14.93 15.47 -13.68
CA VAL A 251 -16.13 15.56 -12.83
C VAL A 251 -17.05 16.66 -13.33
#